data_e2312d207d1805a786a49d0e5be8ba37
#
_entry.id   e2312d207d1805a786a49d0e5be8ba37
#
_cell.length_a   1.000
_cell.length_b   1.000
_cell.length_c   1.000
_cell.angle_alpha   90.00
_cell.angle_beta   90.00
_cell.angle_gamma   90.00
#
_symmetry.space_group_name_H-M   'P 1'
#
loop_
_entity.id
_entity.type
_entity.pdbx_description
1 polymer ?
#
loop_
_entity_poly.entity_id
_entity_poly.type
_entity_poly.pdbx_seq_one_letter_code
_entity_poly.pdbx_strand_id
1 'polypeptide(L)'
;MFLNTTDDICFAFILLKSHRNSNRLKIFLKGQEVDQMPYRPNTPCRHPGCAALVSYGQKYCEKHKPLHPEEVRSAAKRGYGKRWQKASREYLRAHPLCVLCMKKQPPRYVKATVVDHITPHRGDQKLFWDRSNLQALCKQCHDKKTRTEDNNPTYTY
;
A
#
# COMPACT_ATOMS: atom_id res chain seq x y z
N MET A 1 13.04 -19.27 65.60
CA MET A 1 13.54 -18.08 64.89
C MET A 1 13.45 -18.34 63.43
N PHE A 2 12.40 -17.89 62.77
CA PHE A 2 12.19 -18.06 61.34
C PHE A 2 12.12 -16.68 60.71
N LEU A 3 13.06 -16.41 59.84
CA LEU A 3 13.11 -15.19 59.00
C LEU A 3 12.30 -15.47 57.71
N ASN A 4 11.18 -14.78 57.57
CA ASN A 4 10.43 -14.74 56.33
C ASN A 4 11.03 -13.69 55.42
N THR A 5 11.57 -14.13 54.30
CA THR A 5 11.91 -13.26 53.16
C THR A 5 10.72 -13.31 52.19
N THR A 6 9.92 -12.27 52.17
CA THR A 6 8.91 -12.04 51.15
C THR A 6 9.59 -11.50 49.93
N ASP A 7 9.60 -12.30 48.86
CA ASP A 7 10.02 -11.90 47.53
C ASP A 7 9.02 -10.89 46.94
N ASP A 8 9.41 -9.64 46.88
CA ASP A 8 8.73 -8.59 46.15
C ASP A 8 8.89 -8.81 44.62
N ILE A 9 7.94 -9.55 44.04
CA ILE A 9 7.81 -9.63 42.60
C ILE A 9 7.16 -8.33 42.14
N CYS A 10 8.01 -7.40 41.74
CA CYS A 10 7.59 -6.14 41.13
C CYS A 10 7.00 -6.42 39.74
N PHE A 11 5.68 -6.54 39.65
CA PHE A 11 4.96 -6.57 38.38
C PHE A 11 5.12 -5.23 37.67
N ALA A 12 5.98 -5.19 36.68
CA ALA A 12 6.10 -4.06 35.78
C ALA A 12 4.85 -4.00 34.88
N PHE A 13 3.94 -3.08 35.21
CA PHE A 13 2.81 -2.75 34.32
C PHE A 13 3.34 -2.14 33.02
N ILE A 14 3.27 -2.91 31.94
CA ILE A 14 3.56 -2.42 30.59
C ILE A 14 2.31 -1.73 30.08
N LEU A 15 2.27 -0.40 30.16
CA LEU A 15 1.21 0.41 29.54
C LEU A 15 1.53 0.60 28.05
N LEU A 16 0.90 -0.22 27.22
CA LEU A 16 0.92 -0.05 25.76
C LEU A 16 -0.04 1.09 25.36
N LYS A 17 0.47 2.31 25.24
CA LYS A 17 -0.29 3.39 24.57
C LYS A 17 -0.01 3.34 23.08
N SER A 18 -0.96 2.79 22.32
CA SER A 18 -0.95 2.84 20.87
C SER A 18 -1.44 4.21 20.39
N HIS A 19 -0.53 5.06 19.96
CA HIS A 19 -0.89 6.27 19.18
C HIS A 19 -1.02 5.91 17.71
N ARG A 20 -2.20 6.07 17.17
CA ARG A 20 -2.64 5.63 15.83
C ARG A 20 -2.01 6.38 14.65
N ASN A 21 -0.89 7.08 14.83
CA ASN A 21 -0.27 7.86 13.74
C ASN A 21 1.27 7.90 13.74
N SER A 22 1.93 6.94 14.41
CA SER A 22 3.38 6.80 14.35
C SER A 22 3.73 5.32 14.41
N ASN A 23 4.47 4.81 13.42
CA ASN A 23 5.03 3.45 13.43
C ASN A 23 6.16 3.29 14.48
N ARG A 24 6.11 4.05 15.56
CA ARG A 24 7.06 3.99 16.67
C ARG A 24 6.42 3.28 17.85
N LEU A 25 6.93 2.12 18.17
CA LEU A 25 6.67 1.43 19.43
C LEU A 25 7.53 2.09 20.50
N LYS A 26 6.92 2.82 21.45
CA LYS A 26 7.65 3.41 22.59
C LYS A 26 7.64 2.42 23.73
N ILE A 27 8.80 1.93 24.11
CA ILE A 27 8.98 1.05 25.27
C ILE A 27 9.56 1.88 26.41
N PHE A 28 8.85 1.91 27.54
CA PHE A 28 9.31 2.58 28.76
C PHE A 28 9.92 1.55 29.70
N LEU A 29 11.23 1.62 29.95
CA LEU A 29 11.90 0.86 30.97
C LEU A 29 12.47 1.82 32.01
N LYS A 30 12.03 1.65 33.28
CA LYS A 30 12.52 2.44 34.45
C LYS A 30 12.48 3.96 34.25
N GLY A 31 11.41 4.50 33.64
CA GLY A 31 11.22 5.95 33.49
C GLY A 31 12.08 6.63 32.43
N GLN A 32 12.87 5.89 31.68
CA GLN A 32 13.59 6.42 30.51
C GLN A 32 12.91 6.00 29.20
N GLU A 33 12.70 6.97 28.31
CA GLU A 33 12.19 6.71 26.97
C GLU A 33 13.31 6.15 26.10
N VAL A 34 13.24 4.86 25.76
CA VAL A 34 14.17 4.21 24.84
C VAL A 34 13.54 4.14 23.47
N ASP A 35 14.06 4.90 22.53
CA ASP A 35 13.66 4.89 21.12
C ASP A 35 14.30 3.66 20.44
N GLN A 36 13.69 2.48 20.63
CA GLN A 36 14.13 1.23 20.00
C GLN A 36 13.37 1.00 18.69
N MET A 37 13.63 1.81 17.68
CA MET A 37 13.16 1.51 16.33
C MET A 37 14.36 1.10 15.47
N PRO A 38 14.27 -0.04 14.78
CA PRO A 38 15.22 -0.29 13.70
C PRO A 38 15.06 0.85 12.69
N TYR A 39 16.12 1.65 12.55
CA TYR A 39 16.18 2.74 11.60
C TYR A 39 16.00 2.15 10.19
N ARG A 40 14.90 2.49 9.54
CA ARG A 40 14.70 2.09 8.15
C ARG A 40 15.51 3.05 7.27
N PRO A 41 16.40 2.53 6.41
CA PRO A 41 17.25 3.36 5.58
C PRO A 41 16.43 4.24 4.64
N ASN A 42 16.97 5.40 4.31
CA ASN A 42 16.42 6.27 3.29
C ASN A 42 16.43 5.57 1.93
N THR A 43 15.45 5.87 1.09
CA THR A 43 15.30 5.30 -0.24
C THR A 43 15.60 6.36 -1.31
N PRO A 44 16.12 5.98 -2.49
CA PRO A 44 16.30 6.93 -3.59
C PRO A 44 14.98 7.53 -4.06
N CYS A 45 15.03 8.83 -4.43
CA CYS A 45 13.92 9.48 -5.11
C CYS A 45 13.60 8.75 -6.43
N ARG A 46 12.30 8.49 -6.68
CA ARG A 46 11.87 7.74 -7.89
C ARG A 46 11.86 8.56 -9.17
N HIS A 47 12.16 9.86 -9.09
CA HIS A 47 12.26 10.69 -10.30
C HIS A 47 13.50 10.29 -11.10
N PRO A 48 13.40 10.05 -12.42
CA PRO A 48 14.53 9.69 -13.26
C PRO A 48 15.67 10.70 -13.12
N GLY A 49 16.90 10.21 -12.96
CA GLY A 49 18.08 11.05 -12.81
C GLY A 49 18.26 11.77 -11.46
N CYS A 50 17.40 11.49 -10.46
CA CYS A 50 17.53 12.11 -9.13
C CYS A 50 18.21 11.16 -8.14
N ALA A 51 19.38 11.56 -7.63
CA ALA A 51 20.13 10.81 -6.60
C ALA A 51 19.73 11.17 -5.16
N ALA A 52 18.76 12.05 -4.93
CA ALA A 52 18.35 12.47 -3.59
C ALA A 52 17.75 11.31 -2.80
N LEU A 53 18.17 11.14 -1.54
CA LEU A 53 17.59 10.18 -0.63
C LEU A 53 16.39 10.78 0.10
N VAL A 54 15.31 10.02 0.22
CA VAL A 54 14.07 10.40 0.91
C VAL A 54 13.79 9.44 2.06
N SER A 55 13.11 9.92 3.07
CA SER A 55 12.72 9.11 4.24
C SER A 55 11.85 7.94 3.82
N TYR A 56 11.95 6.83 4.57
CA TYR A 56 11.13 5.64 4.31
C TYR A 56 9.64 5.99 4.18
N GLY A 57 9.01 5.45 3.15
CA GLY A 57 7.60 5.71 2.82
C GLY A 57 7.35 6.93 1.94
N GLN A 58 8.34 7.79 1.71
CA GLN A 58 8.29 8.84 0.70
C GLN A 58 8.81 8.29 -0.64
N LYS A 59 8.17 8.70 -1.73
CA LYS A 59 8.55 8.29 -3.10
C LYS A 59 9.46 9.31 -3.78
N TYR A 60 9.24 10.58 -3.49
CA TYR A 60 9.87 11.71 -4.17
C TYR A 60 10.44 12.72 -3.16
N CYS A 61 11.55 13.34 -3.50
CA CYS A 61 12.08 14.48 -2.75
C CYS A 61 11.18 15.72 -2.92
N GLU A 62 11.36 16.72 -2.08
CA GLU A 62 10.50 17.92 -2.07
C GLU A 62 10.45 18.63 -3.44
N LYS A 63 11.56 18.61 -4.20
CA LYS A 63 11.60 19.19 -5.56
C LYS A 63 10.72 18.43 -6.57
N HIS A 64 10.63 17.11 -6.42
CA HIS A 64 9.94 16.26 -7.38
C HIS A 64 8.53 15.85 -6.97
N LYS A 65 8.11 16.08 -5.71
CA LYS A 65 6.73 15.86 -5.26
C LYS A 65 5.69 16.57 -6.13
N PRO A 66 5.87 17.88 -6.49
CA PRO A 66 4.90 18.58 -7.31
C PRO A 66 4.73 18.01 -8.72
N LEU A 67 5.76 17.34 -9.24
CA LEU A 67 5.73 16.74 -10.57
C LEU A 67 4.96 15.41 -10.62
N HIS A 68 4.71 14.78 -9.44
CA HIS A 68 4.03 13.49 -9.32
C HIS A 68 2.85 13.52 -8.33
N PRO A 69 1.87 14.45 -8.50
CA PRO A 69 0.80 14.63 -7.52
C PRO A 69 -0.08 13.40 -7.33
N GLU A 70 -0.33 12.62 -8.37
CA GLU A 70 -1.16 11.42 -8.30
C GLU A 70 -0.51 10.29 -7.49
N GLU A 71 0.81 10.14 -7.58
CA GLU A 71 1.54 9.12 -6.84
C GLU A 71 1.75 9.48 -5.36
N VAL A 72 1.74 10.75 -5.02
CA VAL A 72 1.89 11.24 -3.64
C VAL A 72 0.55 11.20 -2.88
N ARG A 73 -0.58 11.30 -3.58
CA ARG A 73 -1.91 11.23 -2.96
C ARG A 73 -2.16 9.85 -2.34
N SER A 74 -2.83 9.82 -1.19
CA SER A 74 -3.30 8.56 -0.59
C SER A 74 -4.29 7.84 -1.54
N ALA A 75 -4.39 6.52 -1.43
CA ALA A 75 -5.33 5.72 -2.23
C ALA A 75 -6.77 6.24 -2.13
N ALA A 76 -7.22 6.66 -0.94
CA ALA A 76 -8.56 7.23 -0.74
C ALA A 76 -8.73 8.55 -1.50
N LYS A 77 -7.72 9.44 -1.50
CA LYS A 77 -7.74 10.70 -2.25
C LYS A 77 -7.67 10.49 -3.78
N ARG A 78 -7.14 9.35 -4.23
CA ARG A 78 -7.12 8.95 -5.65
C ARG A 78 -8.43 8.29 -6.12
N GLY A 79 -9.45 8.18 -5.25
CA GLY A 79 -10.74 7.57 -5.58
C GLY A 79 -10.96 6.18 -4.99
N TYR A 80 -9.92 5.50 -4.50
CA TYR A 80 -9.98 4.13 -3.95
C TYR A 80 -10.49 4.07 -2.50
N GLY A 81 -11.50 4.91 -2.18
CA GLY A 81 -12.14 4.96 -0.88
C GLY A 81 -13.26 3.92 -0.70
N LYS A 82 -14.12 4.12 0.32
CA LYS A 82 -15.22 3.20 0.67
C LYS A 82 -16.17 2.92 -0.51
N ARG A 83 -16.48 3.94 -1.33
CA ARG A 83 -17.34 3.79 -2.52
C ARG A 83 -16.73 2.82 -3.54
N TRP A 84 -15.43 2.96 -3.82
CA TRP A 84 -14.71 2.04 -4.69
C TRP A 84 -14.68 0.62 -4.14
N GLN A 85 -14.40 0.46 -2.84
CA GLN A 85 -14.39 -0.85 -2.20
C GLN A 85 -15.73 -1.58 -2.30
N LYS A 86 -16.86 -0.85 -2.23
CA LYS A 86 -18.19 -1.42 -2.44
C LYS A 86 -18.35 -1.85 -3.90
N ALA A 87 -18.10 -0.94 -4.85
CA ALA A 87 -18.25 -1.20 -6.28
C ALA A 87 -17.36 -2.36 -6.75
N SER A 88 -16.11 -2.43 -6.30
CA SER A 88 -15.19 -3.52 -6.66
C SER A 88 -15.65 -4.88 -6.12
N ARG A 89 -16.21 -4.94 -4.91
CA ARG A 89 -16.79 -6.19 -4.38
C ARG A 89 -18.00 -6.66 -5.18
N GLU A 90 -18.87 -5.73 -5.57
CA GLU A 90 -20.03 -6.04 -6.43
C GLU A 90 -19.60 -6.53 -7.81
N TYR A 91 -18.60 -5.87 -8.39
CA TYR A 91 -18.02 -6.26 -9.68
C TYR A 91 -17.41 -7.67 -9.64
N LEU A 92 -16.61 -7.99 -8.60
CA LEU A 92 -16.00 -9.32 -8.44
C LEU A 92 -17.02 -10.42 -8.17
N ARG A 93 -18.17 -10.12 -7.57
CA ARG A 93 -19.28 -11.11 -7.44
C ARG A 93 -19.88 -11.46 -8.80
N ALA A 94 -20.02 -10.48 -9.69
CA ALA A 94 -20.53 -10.69 -11.05
C ALA A 94 -19.47 -11.33 -11.98
N HIS A 95 -18.17 -11.07 -11.72
CA HIS A 95 -17.05 -11.54 -12.54
C HIS A 95 -16.02 -12.29 -11.68
N PRO A 96 -16.31 -13.53 -11.25
CA PRO A 96 -15.49 -14.24 -10.27
C PRO A 96 -14.16 -14.79 -10.82
N LEU A 97 -14.00 -14.84 -12.16
CA LEU A 97 -12.82 -15.42 -12.81
C LEU A 97 -11.93 -14.36 -13.43
N CYS A 98 -10.62 -14.63 -13.41
CA CYS A 98 -9.62 -13.77 -14.02
C CYS A 98 -9.70 -13.80 -15.54
N VAL A 99 -10.03 -12.67 -16.17
CA VAL A 99 -10.17 -12.56 -17.63
C VAL A 99 -8.88 -12.94 -18.37
N LEU A 100 -7.72 -12.50 -17.90
CA LEU A 100 -6.44 -12.80 -18.55
C LEU A 100 -6.02 -14.27 -18.42
N CYS A 101 -6.42 -14.95 -17.35
CA CYS A 101 -6.18 -16.38 -17.21
C CYS A 101 -7.09 -17.20 -18.11
N MET A 102 -8.33 -16.78 -18.30
CA MET A 102 -9.28 -17.45 -19.20
C MET A 102 -8.88 -17.30 -20.68
N LYS A 103 -8.21 -16.22 -21.06
CA LYS A 103 -7.70 -16.00 -22.42
C LYS A 103 -6.46 -16.82 -22.77
N LYS A 104 -5.85 -17.53 -21.81
CA LYS A 104 -4.68 -18.38 -22.10
C LYS A 104 -5.04 -19.64 -22.85
N GLN A 105 -4.05 -20.24 -23.50
CA GLN A 105 -4.18 -21.52 -24.18
C GLN A 105 -3.25 -22.54 -23.50
N PRO A 106 -3.73 -23.57 -22.82
CA PRO A 106 -5.14 -23.82 -22.47
C PRO A 106 -5.70 -22.81 -21.45
N PRO A 107 -7.04 -22.58 -21.42
CA PRO A 107 -7.66 -21.67 -20.46
C PRO A 107 -7.42 -22.09 -19.01
N ARG A 108 -7.19 -21.11 -18.12
CA ARG A 108 -7.02 -21.34 -16.69
C ARG A 108 -8.11 -20.63 -15.91
N TYR A 109 -8.89 -21.40 -15.16
CA TYR A 109 -9.98 -20.88 -14.32
C TYR A 109 -9.45 -20.46 -12.94
N VAL A 110 -8.93 -19.24 -12.85
CA VAL A 110 -8.35 -18.68 -11.63
C VAL A 110 -9.30 -17.63 -11.07
N LYS A 111 -9.59 -17.70 -9.77
CA LYS A 111 -10.43 -16.72 -9.08
C LYS A 111 -9.83 -15.32 -9.20
N ALA A 112 -10.66 -14.35 -9.60
CA ALA A 112 -10.31 -12.94 -9.58
C ALA A 112 -10.36 -12.40 -8.15
N THR A 113 -9.39 -11.58 -7.79
CA THR A 113 -9.26 -10.96 -6.46
C THR A 113 -9.13 -9.45 -6.51
N VAL A 114 -8.87 -8.90 -7.71
CA VAL A 114 -8.63 -7.47 -7.93
C VAL A 114 -9.50 -7.00 -9.09
N VAL A 115 -10.13 -5.84 -8.93
CA VAL A 115 -10.69 -5.08 -10.06
C VAL A 115 -9.64 -4.11 -10.54
N ASP A 116 -9.35 -4.16 -11.81
CA ASP A 116 -8.33 -3.36 -12.47
C ASP A 116 -8.95 -2.55 -13.61
N HIS A 117 -8.33 -1.44 -14.00
CA HIS A 117 -8.73 -0.66 -15.17
C HIS A 117 -7.99 -1.17 -16.41
N ILE A 118 -8.74 -1.44 -17.49
CA ILE A 118 -8.16 -1.85 -18.79
C ILE A 118 -7.19 -0.78 -19.25
N THR A 119 -7.67 0.47 -19.33
CA THR A 119 -6.87 1.65 -19.58
C THR A 119 -6.64 2.41 -18.28
N PRO A 120 -5.39 2.72 -17.90
CA PRO A 120 -5.09 3.49 -16.70
C PRO A 120 -5.79 4.86 -16.72
N HIS A 121 -6.59 5.14 -15.68
CA HIS A 121 -7.40 6.36 -15.62
C HIS A 121 -6.60 7.65 -15.36
N ARG A 122 -5.37 7.56 -14.81
CA ARG A 122 -4.44 8.68 -14.54
C ARG A 122 -5.07 9.92 -13.88
N GLY A 123 -6.12 9.74 -13.07
CA GLY A 123 -6.87 10.81 -12.39
C GLY A 123 -8.18 11.20 -13.07
N ASP A 124 -8.45 10.75 -14.29
CA ASP A 124 -9.74 10.95 -14.96
C ASP A 124 -10.84 10.16 -14.25
N GLN A 125 -11.80 10.90 -13.69
CA GLN A 125 -12.92 10.34 -12.93
C GLN A 125 -13.97 9.66 -13.82
N LYS A 126 -14.13 10.07 -15.07
CA LYS A 126 -15.02 9.40 -16.01
C LYS A 126 -14.51 8.01 -16.33
N LEU A 127 -13.22 7.92 -16.69
CA LEU A 127 -12.54 6.66 -16.98
C LEU A 127 -12.43 5.76 -15.74
N PHE A 128 -12.28 6.35 -14.54
CA PHE A 128 -12.23 5.64 -13.26
C PHE A 128 -13.53 4.90 -12.94
N TRP A 129 -14.70 5.51 -13.23
CA TRP A 129 -16.01 4.94 -12.91
C TRP A 129 -16.67 4.22 -14.09
N ASP A 130 -16.02 4.21 -15.25
CA ASP A 130 -16.52 3.52 -16.43
C ASP A 130 -16.44 1.99 -16.22
N ARG A 131 -17.60 1.35 -16.16
CA ARG A 131 -17.70 -0.11 -16.01
C ARG A 131 -17.12 -0.88 -17.20
N SER A 132 -17.16 -0.30 -18.40
CA SER A 132 -16.56 -0.90 -19.59
C SER A 132 -15.04 -0.92 -19.54
N ASN A 133 -14.44 -0.01 -18.76
CA ASN A 133 -13.00 0.05 -18.49
C ASN A 133 -12.55 -0.83 -17.31
N LEU A 134 -13.45 -1.59 -16.66
CA LEU A 134 -13.09 -2.46 -15.55
C LEU A 134 -12.87 -3.90 -16.01
N GLN A 135 -11.94 -4.59 -15.38
CA GLN A 135 -11.69 -6.00 -15.56
C GLN A 135 -11.38 -6.71 -14.26
N ALA A 136 -11.78 -7.99 -14.16
CA ALA A 136 -11.52 -8.83 -13.00
C ALA A 136 -10.23 -9.62 -13.21
N LEU A 137 -9.23 -9.43 -12.35
CA LEU A 137 -7.92 -10.07 -12.43
C LEU A 137 -7.57 -10.83 -11.15
N CYS A 138 -6.77 -11.89 -11.30
CA CYS A 138 -6.04 -12.44 -10.17
C CYS A 138 -4.83 -11.56 -9.85
N LYS A 139 -4.31 -11.65 -8.63
CA LYS A 139 -3.18 -10.84 -8.15
C LYS A 139 -1.97 -10.91 -9.09
N GLN A 140 -1.62 -12.10 -9.58
CA GLN A 140 -0.46 -12.29 -10.47
C GLN A 140 -0.62 -11.56 -11.81
N CYS A 141 -1.82 -11.64 -12.44
CA CYS A 141 -2.09 -10.97 -13.70
C CYS A 141 -2.11 -9.44 -13.52
N HIS A 142 -2.72 -8.95 -12.44
CA HIS A 142 -2.72 -7.54 -12.09
C HIS A 142 -1.29 -7.01 -11.89
N ASP A 143 -0.46 -7.67 -11.07
CA ASP A 143 0.91 -7.23 -10.81
C ASP A 143 1.78 -7.27 -12.07
N LYS A 144 1.55 -8.25 -12.96
CA LYS A 144 2.24 -8.31 -14.26
C LYS A 144 1.85 -7.12 -15.12
N LYS A 145 0.54 -6.88 -15.32
CA LYS A 145 0.04 -5.76 -16.12
C LYS A 145 0.57 -4.42 -15.60
N THR A 146 0.49 -4.18 -14.29
CA THR A 146 1.00 -2.94 -13.69
C THR A 146 2.48 -2.72 -13.98
N ARG A 147 3.29 -3.78 -13.97
CA ARG A 147 4.73 -3.65 -14.26
C ARG A 147 5.05 -3.43 -15.73
N THR A 148 4.31 -4.08 -16.63
CA THR A 148 4.64 -4.10 -18.06
C THR A 148 3.93 -3.02 -18.86
N GLU A 149 2.72 -2.64 -18.45
CA GLU A 149 1.85 -1.75 -19.23
C GLU A 149 1.64 -0.40 -18.53
N ASP A 150 1.23 -0.42 -17.25
CA ASP A 150 0.80 0.80 -16.57
C ASP A 150 1.97 1.68 -16.13
N ASN A 151 3.11 1.06 -15.76
CA ASN A 151 4.33 1.76 -15.30
C ASN A 151 5.29 2.10 -16.46
N ASN A 152 4.97 1.74 -17.68
CA ASN A 152 5.77 2.11 -18.85
C ASN A 152 5.20 3.41 -19.41
N PRO A 153 5.74 4.59 -19.05
CA PRO A 153 5.34 5.83 -19.69
C PRO A 153 5.81 5.75 -21.15
N THR A 154 4.85 5.62 -22.07
CA THR A 154 5.14 5.91 -23.48
C THR A 154 5.48 7.39 -23.56
N TYR A 155 6.76 7.73 -23.51
CA TYR A 155 7.24 9.05 -23.88
C TYR A 155 7.08 9.17 -25.39
N THR A 156 5.99 9.78 -25.84
CA THR A 156 5.94 10.38 -27.19
C THR A 156 6.81 11.63 -27.13
N TYR A 157 7.98 11.57 -27.76
CA TYR A 157 8.84 12.74 -28.03
C TYR A 157 8.20 13.59 -29.11
#